data_92293764f9215be762c568970653ff0d
#
_entry.id   92293764f9215be762c568970653ff0d
#
_cell.length_a   1.000
_cell.length_b   1.000
_cell.length_c   1.000
_cell.angle_alpha   90.00
_cell.angle_beta   90.00
_cell.angle_gamma   90.00
#
_symmetry.space_group_name_H-M   'P 1'
#
loop_
_entity.id
_entity.type
_entity.pdbx_description
1 polymer ?
#
loop_
_entity_poly.entity_id
_entity_poly.type
_entity_poly.pdbx_seq_one_letter_code
_entity_poly.pdbx_strand_id
1 'polypeptide(L)'
;MADRTEFAEQAMQYAPQLYSAALRMTRNGADAEDLVQDTYLRAYRGFATFSDGTNLRAWLFRILTNTFINTYRAKQRRPQETELADVEDLY
;
A
#
# COMPACT_ATOMS: atom_id res chain seq x y z
N MET A 1 -24.95 -1.70 -6.41
CA MET A 1 -23.63 -1.83 -5.85
C MET A 1 -22.90 -3.04 -6.39
N ALA A 2 -21.63 -2.89 -6.66
CA ALA A 2 -20.87 -3.98 -7.24
C ALA A 2 -20.68 -5.08 -6.20
N ASP A 3 -20.68 -6.33 -6.62
CA ASP A 3 -20.36 -7.38 -5.70
C ASP A 3 -18.84 -7.47 -5.60
N ARG A 4 -18.38 -8.36 -4.76
CA ARG A 4 -16.96 -8.47 -4.49
C ARG A 4 -16.15 -8.83 -5.73
N THR A 5 -16.70 -9.66 -6.60
CA THR A 5 -15.98 -10.05 -7.80
C THR A 5 -15.84 -8.88 -8.76
N GLU A 6 -16.91 -8.12 -8.95
CA GLU A 6 -16.83 -6.96 -9.80
C GLU A 6 -15.88 -5.93 -9.24
N PHE A 7 -15.91 -5.74 -7.93
CA PHE A 7 -15.00 -4.81 -7.29
C PHE A 7 -13.55 -5.22 -7.53
N ALA A 8 -13.26 -6.50 -7.37
CA ALA A 8 -11.92 -7.01 -7.56
C ALA A 8 -11.45 -6.78 -9.00
N GLU A 9 -12.31 -7.06 -9.96
CA GLU A 9 -11.93 -6.87 -11.35
C GLU A 9 -11.64 -5.41 -11.66
N GLN A 10 -12.46 -4.52 -11.15
CA GLN A 10 -12.26 -3.12 -11.40
C GLN A 10 -11.02 -2.61 -10.69
N ALA A 11 -10.78 -3.08 -9.48
CA ALA A 11 -9.63 -2.62 -8.71
C ALA A 11 -8.32 -3.10 -9.33
N MET A 12 -8.31 -4.30 -9.87
CA MET A 12 -7.07 -4.86 -10.40
C MET A 12 -6.57 -4.16 -11.64
N GLN A 13 -7.44 -3.48 -12.37
CA GLN A 13 -6.98 -2.78 -13.55
C GLN A 13 -6.06 -1.62 -13.20
N TYR A 14 -6.03 -1.21 -11.95
CA TYR A 14 -5.15 -0.12 -11.54
C TYR A 14 -3.83 -0.61 -10.96
N ALA A 15 -3.60 -1.94 -10.96
CA ALA A 15 -2.39 -2.48 -10.38
C ALA A 15 -1.10 -1.88 -10.94
N PRO A 16 -0.97 -1.72 -12.27
CA PRO A 16 0.27 -1.13 -12.76
C PRO A 16 0.51 0.28 -12.26
N GLN A 17 -0.56 1.07 -12.15
CA GLN A 17 -0.43 2.44 -11.67
C GLN A 17 -0.08 2.47 -10.21
N LEU A 18 -0.70 1.58 -9.43
CA LEU A 18 -0.39 1.50 -8.01
C LEU A 18 1.05 1.06 -7.80
N TYR A 19 1.50 0.09 -8.59
CA TYR A 19 2.88 -0.39 -8.47
C TYR A 19 3.87 0.73 -8.80
N SER A 20 3.61 1.50 -9.85
CA SER A 20 4.49 2.60 -10.19
C SER A 20 4.59 3.61 -9.07
N ALA A 21 3.46 3.94 -8.47
CA ALA A 21 3.47 4.87 -7.36
C ALA A 21 4.18 4.27 -6.15
N ALA A 22 3.93 3.00 -5.88
CA ALA A 22 4.57 2.32 -4.75
C ALA A 22 6.08 2.28 -4.94
N LEU A 23 6.52 2.06 -6.17
CA LEU A 23 7.95 2.01 -6.43
C LEU A 23 8.61 3.36 -6.18
N ARG A 24 7.92 4.44 -6.55
CA ARG A 24 8.46 5.78 -6.28
C ARG A 24 8.52 6.04 -4.78
N MET A 25 7.57 5.52 -4.03
CA MET A 25 7.55 5.74 -2.59
C MET A 25 8.60 4.92 -1.86
N THR A 26 8.74 3.66 -2.23
CA THR A 26 9.60 2.73 -1.49
C THR A 26 10.99 2.64 -2.05
N ARG A 27 11.14 2.92 -3.34
CA ARG A 27 12.41 2.81 -4.03
C ARG A 27 13.02 1.43 -3.95
N ASN A 28 12.16 0.43 -3.86
CA ASN A 28 12.57 -0.96 -3.76
C ASN A 28 11.47 -1.82 -4.33
N GLY A 29 11.81 -2.68 -5.30
CA GLY A 29 10.80 -3.46 -5.98
C GLY A 29 10.04 -4.41 -5.08
N ALA A 30 10.74 -5.07 -4.16
CA ALA A 30 10.09 -6.00 -3.27
C ALA A 30 9.14 -5.28 -2.33
N ASP A 31 9.56 -4.14 -1.80
CA ASP A 31 8.70 -3.35 -0.93
C ASP A 31 7.52 -2.79 -1.69
N ALA A 32 7.73 -2.42 -2.95
CA ALA A 32 6.63 -1.90 -3.76
C ALA A 32 5.57 -2.97 -3.98
N GLU A 33 5.99 -4.20 -4.24
CA GLU A 33 5.04 -5.29 -4.41
C GLU A 33 4.28 -5.54 -3.13
N ASP A 34 4.98 -5.56 -2.01
CA ASP A 34 4.33 -5.76 -0.73
C ASP A 34 3.33 -4.65 -0.44
N LEU A 35 3.70 -3.43 -0.75
CA LEU A 35 2.83 -2.29 -0.51
C LEU A 35 1.56 -2.38 -1.35
N VAL A 36 1.69 -2.79 -2.60
CA VAL A 36 0.52 -2.95 -3.46
C VAL A 36 -0.37 -4.08 -2.95
N GLN A 37 0.22 -5.19 -2.55
CA GLN A 37 -0.55 -6.29 -2.02
C GLN A 37 -1.29 -5.88 -0.76
N ASP A 38 -0.62 -5.17 0.12
CA ASP A 38 -1.21 -4.70 1.36
C ASP A 38 -2.37 -3.74 1.06
N THR A 39 -2.19 -2.90 0.05
CA THR A 39 -3.23 -1.97 -0.36
C THR A 39 -4.48 -2.73 -0.80
N TYR A 40 -4.31 -3.78 -1.60
CA TYR A 40 -5.45 -4.55 -2.05
C TYR A 40 -6.12 -5.31 -0.92
N LEU A 41 -5.34 -5.84 0.02
CA LEU A 41 -5.92 -6.50 1.16
C LEU A 41 -6.78 -5.53 1.97
N ARG A 42 -6.28 -4.33 2.18
CA ARG A 42 -7.05 -3.33 2.91
C ARG A 42 -8.28 -2.90 2.12
N ALA A 43 -8.13 -2.81 0.80
CA ALA A 43 -9.26 -2.44 -0.04
C ALA A 43 -10.36 -3.48 0.03
N TYR A 44 -10.00 -4.76 0.01
CA TYR A 44 -10.99 -5.82 0.11
C TYR A 44 -11.67 -5.81 1.48
N ARG A 45 -10.93 -5.56 2.53
CA ARG A 45 -11.52 -5.50 3.85
C ARG A 45 -12.45 -4.30 3.99
N GLY A 46 -12.11 -3.20 3.31
CA GLY A 46 -12.92 -2.00 3.37
C GLY A 46 -13.92 -1.86 2.26
N PHE A 47 -14.10 -2.92 1.45
CA PHE A 47 -14.98 -2.87 0.31
C PHE A 47 -16.36 -2.35 0.67
N ALA A 48 -16.90 -2.77 1.79
CA ALA A 48 -18.23 -2.35 2.19
C ALA A 48 -18.33 -0.86 2.47
N THR A 49 -17.21 -0.21 2.71
CA THR A 49 -17.24 1.23 2.98
C THR A 49 -17.01 2.06 1.74
N PHE A 50 -16.68 1.42 0.61
CA PHE A 50 -16.49 2.15 -0.63
C PHE A 50 -17.88 2.49 -1.18
N SER A 51 -18.08 3.76 -1.51
CA SER A 51 -19.37 4.21 -2.03
C SER A 51 -19.37 4.19 -3.54
N ASP A 52 -20.42 3.59 -4.11
CA ASP A 52 -20.58 3.60 -5.55
C ASP A 52 -20.66 5.05 -5.99
N GLY A 53 -20.10 5.32 -7.12
CA GLY A 53 -20.08 6.69 -7.62
C GLY A 53 -18.87 7.46 -7.20
N THR A 54 -18.09 6.91 -6.25
CA THR A 54 -16.85 7.51 -5.84
C THR A 54 -15.75 7.05 -6.78
N ASN A 55 -14.72 7.83 -6.90
CA ASN A 55 -13.61 7.50 -7.78
C ASN A 55 -12.79 6.35 -7.18
N LEU A 56 -12.92 5.17 -7.75
CA LEU A 56 -12.23 3.99 -7.22
C LEU A 56 -10.72 4.15 -7.27
N ARG A 57 -10.19 4.71 -8.34
CA ARG A 57 -8.77 4.91 -8.46
C ARG A 57 -8.25 5.80 -7.32
N ALA A 58 -8.94 6.90 -7.06
CA ALA A 58 -8.52 7.79 -5.99
C ALA A 58 -8.62 7.12 -4.63
N TRP A 59 -9.62 6.29 -4.43
CA TRP A 59 -9.80 5.58 -3.17
C TRP A 59 -8.64 4.59 -2.95
N LEU A 60 -8.26 3.87 -4.02
CA LEU A 60 -7.14 2.93 -3.91
C LEU A 60 -5.84 3.67 -3.64
N PHE A 61 -5.63 4.81 -4.30
CA PHE A 61 -4.42 5.58 -4.08
C PHE A 61 -4.36 6.15 -2.67
N ARG A 62 -5.51 6.47 -2.11
CA ARG A 62 -5.55 6.94 -0.73
C ARG A 62 -5.12 5.82 0.22
N ILE A 63 -5.60 4.60 -0.03
CA ILE A 63 -5.21 3.47 0.79
C ILE A 63 -3.72 3.21 0.65
N LEU A 64 -3.21 3.26 -0.58
CA LEU A 64 -1.80 3.05 -0.84
C LEU A 64 -0.95 4.05 -0.04
N THR A 65 -1.29 5.32 -0.11
CA THR A 65 -0.53 6.36 0.57
C THR A 65 -0.58 6.19 2.08
N ASN A 66 -1.78 5.93 2.60
CA ASN A 66 -1.92 5.75 4.04
C ASN A 66 -1.17 4.52 4.53
N THR A 67 -1.20 3.45 3.75
CA THR A 67 -0.48 2.23 4.11
C THR A 67 1.02 2.49 4.13
N PHE A 68 1.50 3.22 3.13
CA PHE A 68 2.91 3.55 3.09
C PHE A 68 3.32 4.37 4.32
N ILE A 69 2.56 5.39 4.63
CA ILE A 69 2.89 6.25 5.76
C ILE A 69 2.85 5.48 7.06
N ASN A 70 1.83 4.67 7.25
CA ASN A 70 1.63 4.00 8.53
C ASN A 70 2.50 2.78 8.74
N THR A 71 2.96 2.18 7.66
CA THR A 71 3.69 0.92 7.76
C THR A 71 5.10 1.03 7.26
N TYR A 72 5.24 1.45 6.00
CA TYR A 72 6.54 1.36 5.34
C TYR A 72 7.45 2.52 5.65
N ARG A 73 6.89 3.71 5.81
CA ARG A 73 7.70 4.84 6.15
C ARG A 73 8.28 4.68 7.56
N ALA A 74 7.46 4.19 8.48
CA ALA A 74 7.94 3.96 9.82
C ALA A 74 9.01 2.88 9.81
N LYS A 75 8.82 1.85 9.00
CA LYS A 75 9.78 0.79 8.90
C LYS A 75 11.10 1.31 8.33
N GLN A 76 11.05 2.19 7.39
CA GLN A 76 12.27 2.75 6.81
C GLN A 76 13.06 3.56 7.81
N ARG A 77 12.38 4.15 8.77
CA ARG A 77 13.07 4.90 9.78
C ARG A 77 13.67 4.02 10.85
N ARG A 78 13.02 2.90 11.12
CA ARG A 78 13.47 2.01 12.12
C ARG A 78 14.78 1.35 11.90
N PRO A 79 15.15 1.01 10.70
CA PRO A 79 16.38 0.29 10.51
C PRO A 79 17.54 0.91 11.18
N GLN A 80 17.55 2.17 11.29
CA GLN A 80 18.63 2.79 11.95
C GLN A 80 18.69 2.42 13.36
N GLU A 81 17.55 2.35 14.01
CA GLU A 81 17.52 1.97 15.36
C GLU A 81 17.88 0.54 15.50
N THR A 82 17.36 -0.26 14.63
CA THR A 82 17.57 -1.64 14.72
C THR A 82 18.95 -2.01 14.47
N GLU A 83 19.53 -1.41 13.50
CA GLU A 83 20.81 -1.71 13.18
C GLU A 83 21.75 -1.22 14.12
N LEU A 84 21.43 -0.19 14.73
CA LEU A 84 22.25 0.29 15.71
C LEU A 84 22.28 -0.62 16.77
N ALA A 85 21.21 -1.22 16.92
CA ALA A 85 21.19 -2.20 17.83
C ALA A 85 22.05 -3.21 17.36
N ASP A 86 22.17 -3.26 16.21
CA ASP A 86 23.06 -4.14 15.74
C ASP A 86 24.16 -3.38 15.50
N VAL A 87 24.10 -2.40 15.67
CA VAL A 87 25.11 -1.73 15.41
C VAL A 87 25.30 -1.00 16.35
N GLU A 88 24.63 -0.90 16.67
CA GLU A 88 24.83 -0.54 17.17
C GLU A 88 25.05 -0.47 17.49
N ASP A 89 25.12 -0.58 17.68
CA ASP A 89 25.29 -0.48 17.78
C ASP A 89 25.55 -0.10 17.60
N LEU A 90 25.64 0.19 17.65
CA LEU A 90 25.95 0.54 17.46
C LEU A 90 26.08 1.20 17.49
N TYR A 91 25.95 1.55 17.59
CA TYR A 91 26.05 2.09 17.59
C TYR A 91 26.23 2.22 17.97
#